data_3b3d7f043e56d960160d8b03801b84ec
#
_entry.id   3b3d7f043e56d960160d8b03801b84ec
#
_cell.length_a   1.000
_cell.length_b   1.000
_cell.length_c   1.000
_cell.angle_alpha   90.00
_cell.angle_beta   90.00
_cell.angle_gamma   90.00
#
_symmetry.space_group_name_H-M   'P 1'
#
loop_
_entity.id
_entity.type
_entity.pdbx_description
1 polymer ?
#
loop_
_entity_poly.entity_id
_entity_poly.type
_entity_poly.pdbx_seq_one_letter_code
_entity_poly.pdbx_strand_id
1 'polypeptide(L)'
;MRGLGTRSGLITVVVTGIVAFGLLAAFLVVEWTTRPVVNPLQPTAGGSINPSKRPMVVGTTAAAMADLTVTIDGTDVSDKVAGAGDGIVVQAPNLADGTHTMSVSYSASNLFSRGASAEWTFTVDRKAPPLKLNVPLGGGVNTRDVRFAGTTQPGSIVQVTWEGGSVAVKADASTGSWSAQATLPEGRTKVAFTATDEAGNSTTKTRGIVVDTQQPTLTLAGQKKLIKLTTTAEPVIYGKVGGDKPRDLIFGAKINGQQIPVLRGRDAVGGRTATSDSQAASDGNGPTLTINGNRFALAPGTLAEGKNVVSVWVRDPGGNVARQEFTSFVDTSSEFGTQQLMEGAVGADVDQPQERLGEIGLWKGGSTGKYDAKTVKAVEKYQRKHKLKVNGKVDARTLRAIVGKITIDLSAFSLTLERNGKVVKTYRVAIGQPAYPTPTGTFKVVTMQKNPRWIPPDSPWAKGLGEIPPGPGNPLGTRWIGTSAPAVGIHGTYADYSIGTAASHGCLRMHIPDVEELYEKVSVGMPVEIKP
;
A
#
# COMPACT_ATOMS: atom_id res chain seq x y z
N MET A 1 -32.42 108.51 50.47
CA MET A 1 -31.05 108.39 51.03
C MET A 1 -30.44 107.10 50.50
N ARG A 2 -29.34 107.24 49.83
CA ARG A 2 -28.25 106.26 49.59
C ARG A 2 -28.65 104.81 49.55
N GLY A 3 -28.55 104.08 48.56
CA GLY A 3 -27.49 103.94 47.60
C GLY A 3 -26.96 102.49 47.74
N LEU A 4 -27.44 101.55 46.95
CA LEU A 4 -26.90 100.22 46.80
C LEU A 4 -27.03 99.76 45.36
N GLY A 5 -26.20 100.24 44.57
CA GLY A 5 -26.01 99.73 43.21
C GLY A 5 -24.54 99.62 42.96
N THR A 6 -23.97 98.44 43.01
CA THR A 6 -22.70 98.09 42.36
C THR A 6 -22.10 96.73 42.75
N ARG A 7 -22.88 95.77 43.24
CA ARG A 7 -22.34 94.37 43.41
C ARG A 7 -22.84 93.35 42.43
N SER A 8 -23.93 93.61 41.71
CA SER A 8 -24.48 92.59 40.74
C SER A 8 -23.73 92.54 39.40
N GLY A 9 -23.12 93.71 38.98
CA GLY A 9 -22.39 93.70 37.69
C GLY A 9 -21.08 92.96 37.68
N LEU A 10 -20.36 93.02 38.84
CA LEU A 10 -19.05 92.36 38.94
C LEU A 10 -19.17 90.82 39.02
N ILE A 11 -20.19 90.33 39.73
CA ILE A 11 -20.46 88.92 39.86
C ILE A 11 -20.90 88.33 38.52
N THR A 12 -21.74 89.06 37.76
CA THR A 12 -22.21 88.57 36.42
C THR A 12 -21.06 88.54 35.42
N VAL A 13 -20.17 89.52 35.41
CA VAL A 13 -19.01 89.49 34.49
C VAL A 13 -18.02 88.41 34.88
N VAL A 14 -17.78 88.18 36.19
CA VAL A 14 -16.87 87.10 36.63
C VAL A 14 -17.48 85.70 36.36
N VAL A 15 -18.76 85.50 36.62
CA VAL A 15 -19.42 84.22 36.34
C VAL A 15 -19.51 83.93 34.82
N THR A 16 -19.81 84.98 34.03
CA THR A 16 -19.84 84.81 32.54
C THR A 16 -18.42 84.54 32.01
N GLY A 17 -17.39 85.22 32.60
CA GLY A 17 -15.99 84.99 32.23
C GLY A 17 -15.53 83.56 32.58
N ILE A 18 -15.88 83.07 33.78
CA ILE A 18 -15.52 81.68 34.23
C ILE A 18 -16.26 80.63 33.40
N VAL A 19 -17.53 80.84 33.07
CA VAL A 19 -18.29 79.91 32.22
C VAL A 19 -17.74 79.93 30.81
N ALA A 20 -17.42 81.10 30.25
CA ALA A 20 -16.82 81.21 28.92
C ALA A 20 -15.43 80.58 28.85
N PHE A 21 -14.60 80.78 29.92
CA PHE A 21 -13.29 80.15 29.98
C PHE A 21 -13.38 78.64 30.22
N GLY A 22 -14.34 78.21 31.02
CA GLY A 22 -14.61 76.79 31.25
C GLY A 22 -15.11 76.08 29.96
N LEU A 23 -16.00 76.73 29.21
CA LEU A 23 -16.48 76.22 27.90
C LEU A 23 -15.35 76.23 26.87
N LEU A 24 -14.51 77.26 26.83
CA LEU A 24 -13.33 77.31 25.97
C LEU A 24 -12.31 76.24 26.34
N ALA A 25 -12.05 76.06 27.63
CA ALA A 25 -11.16 75.02 28.13
C ALA A 25 -11.71 73.58 27.81
N ALA A 26 -13.02 73.38 28.01
CA ALA A 26 -13.68 72.10 27.64
C ALA A 26 -13.65 71.87 26.13
N PHE A 27 -13.90 72.91 25.32
CA PHE A 27 -13.77 72.84 23.89
C PHE A 27 -12.33 72.52 23.45
N LEU A 28 -11.35 73.17 23.99
CA LEU A 28 -9.93 72.92 23.73
C LEU A 28 -9.51 71.51 24.17
N VAL A 29 -10.05 70.98 25.28
CA VAL A 29 -9.79 69.63 25.74
C VAL A 29 -10.43 68.62 24.78
N VAL A 30 -11.66 68.83 24.34
CA VAL A 30 -12.36 67.98 23.34
C VAL A 30 -11.60 67.99 22.01
N GLU A 31 -11.21 69.15 21.52
CA GLU A 31 -10.39 69.28 20.30
C GLU A 31 -8.99 68.64 20.46
N TRP A 32 -8.42 68.69 21.66
CA TRP A 32 -7.10 68.11 21.95
C TRP A 32 -7.16 66.58 22.04
N THR A 33 -8.28 66.02 22.47
CA THR A 33 -8.49 64.54 22.58
C THR A 33 -8.96 63.92 21.29
N THR A 34 -9.49 64.68 20.33
CA THR A 34 -9.98 64.19 19.00
C THR A 34 -9.00 64.51 17.88
N ARG A 35 -7.72 64.21 18.06
CA ARG A 35 -6.76 64.33 16.95
C ARG A 35 -7.12 63.39 15.83
N PRO A 36 -7.21 63.87 14.56
CA PRO A 36 -7.37 62.97 13.42
C PRO A 36 -6.15 62.03 13.38
N VAL A 37 -6.43 60.76 13.24
CA VAL A 37 -5.42 59.70 13.08
C VAL A 37 -5.45 59.22 11.67
N VAL A 38 -4.30 59.10 11.04
CA VAL A 38 -4.12 58.52 9.70
C VAL A 38 -3.26 57.26 9.82
N ASN A 39 -3.84 56.13 9.49
CA ASN A 39 -3.17 54.85 9.59
C ASN A 39 -3.21 54.11 8.25
N PRO A 40 -2.09 53.62 7.71
CA PRO A 40 -2.10 52.74 6.54
C PRO A 40 -2.71 51.38 6.92
N LEU A 41 -3.84 51.05 6.32
CA LEU A 41 -4.50 49.74 6.54
C LEU A 41 -4.20 48.75 5.40
N GLN A 42 -4.23 49.24 4.15
CA GLN A 42 -3.96 48.41 2.97
C GLN A 42 -3.46 49.29 1.82
N PRO A 43 -2.18 49.16 1.36
CA PRO A 43 -1.15 48.35 2.02
C PRO A 43 -0.72 48.94 3.37
N THR A 44 -0.23 48.08 4.26
CA THR A 44 0.46 48.53 5.46
C THR A 44 1.77 49.24 5.10
N ALA A 45 2.35 50.00 6.01
CA ALA A 45 3.67 50.62 5.78
C ALA A 45 4.72 49.54 5.43
N GLY A 46 5.41 49.69 4.31
CA GLY A 46 6.35 48.71 3.73
C GLY A 46 5.71 47.47 3.09
N GLY A 47 4.39 47.34 3.12
CA GLY A 47 3.67 46.20 2.55
C GLY A 47 3.50 46.25 1.03
N SER A 48 3.01 45.15 0.45
CA SER A 48 2.80 45.02 -1.00
C SER A 48 1.31 45.01 -1.36
N ILE A 49 0.98 45.56 -2.53
CA ILE A 49 -0.39 45.57 -3.06
C ILE A 49 -0.43 45.42 -4.58
N ASN A 50 -1.45 44.75 -5.07
CA ASN A 50 -1.88 44.86 -6.45
C ASN A 50 -3.20 45.70 -6.51
N PRO A 51 -3.13 46.95 -6.95
CA PRO A 51 -4.33 47.86 -6.94
C PRO A 51 -5.47 47.33 -7.78
N SER A 52 -5.21 46.43 -8.75
CA SER A 52 -6.25 45.78 -9.58
C SER A 52 -6.97 44.62 -8.87
N LYS A 53 -6.42 44.14 -7.76
CA LYS A 53 -6.96 43.01 -6.98
C LYS A 53 -7.50 43.44 -5.62
N ARG A 54 -6.88 44.42 -5.00
CA ARG A 54 -7.22 44.94 -3.67
C ARG A 54 -7.28 46.47 -3.68
N PRO A 55 -8.26 47.09 -3.03
CA PRO A 55 -8.32 48.56 -2.89
C PRO A 55 -7.21 49.02 -1.92
N MET A 56 -6.70 50.20 -2.12
CA MET A 56 -5.88 50.89 -1.14
C MET A 56 -6.79 51.53 -0.09
N VAL A 57 -6.59 51.20 1.18
CA VAL A 57 -7.44 51.65 2.29
C VAL A 57 -6.59 52.35 3.33
N VAL A 58 -6.96 53.53 3.70
CA VAL A 58 -6.34 54.30 4.78
C VAL A 58 -7.39 54.53 5.86
N GLY A 59 -7.10 54.12 7.09
CA GLY A 59 -7.95 54.42 8.24
C GLY A 59 -7.78 55.88 8.66
N THR A 60 -8.87 56.55 8.92
CA THR A 60 -8.87 57.93 9.38
C THR A 60 -10.03 58.21 10.32
N THR A 61 -9.81 59.01 11.33
CA THR A 61 -10.83 59.53 12.26
C THR A 61 -11.29 60.92 11.91
N ALA A 62 -10.84 61.49 10.80
CA ALA A 62 -11.20 62.84 10.39
C ALA A 62 -12.61 62.93 9.84
N ALA A 63 -13.34 63.96 10.24
CA ALA A 63 -14.74 64.12 9.98
C ALA A 63 -15.07 64.71 8.60
N ALA A 64 -14.16 65.35 7.90
CA ALA A 64 -14.44 66.02 6.62
C ALA A 64 -13.43 65.67 5.54
N MET A 65 -13.93 65.14 4.41
CA MET A 65 -13.09 64.82 3.23
C MET A 65 -12.61 66.07 2.47
N ALA A 66 -13.23 67.21 2.67
CA ALA A 66 -12.89 68.47 1.97
C ALA A 66 -11.52 69.04 2.30
N ASP A 67 -10.98 68.68 3.46
CA ASP A 67 -9.66 69.14 3.94
C ASP A 67 -8.56 68.08 3.77
N LEU A 68 -8.83 66.98 3.04
CA LEU A 68 -7.92 65.85 2.83
C LEU A 68 -7.14 66.06 1.54
N THR A 69 -5.81 65.93 1.67
CA THR A 69 -4.92 65.85 0.51
C THR A 69 -4.22 64.49 0.53
N VAL A 70 -4.31 63.76 -0.56
CA VAL A 70 -3.64 62.46 -0.78
C VAL A 70 -2.71 62.58 -1.96
N THR A 71 -1.44 62.31 -1.76
CA THR A 71 -0.46 62.25 -2.84
C THR A 71 0.18 60.86 -2.95
N ILE A 72 0.49 60.47 -4.16
CA ILE A 72 1.33 59.29 -4.44
C ILE A 72 2.49 59.73 -5.31
N ASP A 73 3.73 59.50 -4.81
CA ASP A 73 4.97 59.97 -5.42
C ASP A 73 4.95 61.46 -5.71
N GLY A 74 4.36 62.25 -4.80
CA GLY A 74 4.18 63.69 -4.93
C GLY A 74 3.08 64.13 -5.88
N THR A 75 2.41 63.20 -6.59
CA THR A 75 1.27 63.52 -7.46
C THR A 75 -0.03 63.53 -6.63
N ASP A 76 -0.81 64.60 -6.71
CA ASP A 76 -2.10 64.72 -6.04
C ASP A 76 -3.13 63.76 -6.68
N VAL A 77 -3.74 62.89 -5.85
CA VAL A 77 -4.80 61.95 -6.22
C VAL A 77 -6.05 62.11 -5.34
N SER A 78 -6.21 63.26 -4.72
CA SER A 78 -7.32 63.56 -3.81
C SER A 78 -8.70 63.45 -4.51
N ASP A 79 -8.74 63.67 -5.81
CA ASP A 79 -9.92 63.47 -6.68
C ASP A 79 -10.35 62.01 -6.85
N LYS A 80 -9.47 61.09 -6.50
CA LYS A 80 -9.66 59.60 -6.62
C LYS A 80 -9.90 58.93 -5.25
N VAL A 81 -10.27 59.70 -4.28
CA VAL A 81 -10.52 59.24 -2.92
C VAL A 81 -12.02 59.15 -2.67
N ALA A 82 -12.45 58.02 -2.09
CA ALA A 82 -13.84 57.81 -1.67
C ALA A 82 -13.88 57.44 -0.18
N GLY A 83 -14.87 57.93 0.56
CA GLY A 83 -15.08 57.53 1.96
C GLY A 83 -15.63 56.13 2.08
N ALA A 84 -15.16 55.37 3.05
CA ALA A 84 -15.60 54.04 3.37
C ALA A 84 -15.60 53.81 4.89
N GLY A 85 -16.71 54.06 5.53
CA GLY A 85 -16.83 53.90 6.99
C GLY A 85 -15.81 54.73 7.77
N ASP A 86 -14.96 54.07 8.56
CA ASP A 86 -13.91 54.71 9.37
C ASP A 86 -12.60 54.97 8.60
N GLY A 87 -12.67 55.08 7.28
CA GLY A 87 -11.51 55.26 6.43
C GLY A 87 -11.82 55.79 5.04
N ILE A 88 -10.79 55.82 4.21
CA ILE A 88 -10.87 56.24 2.81
C ILE A 88 -10.33 55.14 1.92
N VAL A 89 -10.89 54.97 0.73
CA VAL A 89 -10.38 54.14 -0.36
C VAL A 89 -9.75 55.05 -1.40
N VAL A 90 -8.47 54.79 -1.70
CA VAL A 90 -7.71 55.52 -2.70
C VAL A 90 -7.66 54.68 -3.98
N GLN A 91 -8.18 55.22 -5.08
CA GLN A 91 -8.13 54.60 -6.40
C GLN A 91 -6.93 55.10 -7.19
N ALA A 92 -5.89 54.28 -7.32
CA ALA A 92 -4.69 54.58 -8.08
C ALA A 92 -4.35 53.46 -9.08
N PRO A 93 -5.14 53.34 -10.19
CA PRO A 93 -5.06 52.16 -11.07
C PRO A 93 -3.78 52.05 -11.90
N ASN A 94 -3.05 53.14 -12.12
CA ASN A 94 -1.96 53.22 -13.11
C ASN A 94 -0.57 53.34 -12.49
N LEU A 95 -0.37 52.92 -11.22
CA LEU A 95 0.96 52.86 -10.65
C LEU A 95 1.81 51.78 -11.34
N ALA A 96 3.07 52.05 -11.61
CA ALA A 96 4.00 51.07 -12.10
C ALA A 96 4.30 50.00 -11.02
N ASP A 97 4.91 48.88 -11.41
CA ASP A 97 5.42 47.95 -10.42
C ASP A 97 6.68 48.54 -9.75
N GLY A 98 6.79 48.42 -8.45
CA GLY A 98 7.88 48.99 -7.69
C GLY A 98 7.46 49.69 -6.40
N THR A 99 8.39 50.38 -5.77
CA THR A 99 8.15 51.12 -4.51
C THR A 99 7.58 52.49 -4.78
N HIS A 100 6.52 52.82 -4.07
CA HIS A 100 5.80 54.09 -4.13
C HIS A 100 5.71 54.70 -2.73
N THR A 101 5.56 56.01 -2.65
CA THR A 101 5.34 56.74 -1.39
C THR A 101 3.95 57.36 -1.40
N MET A 102 3.15 57.06 -0.39
CA MET A 102 1.83 57.69 -0.18
C MET A 102 1.97 58.66 0.98
N SER A 103 1.49 59.88 0.76
CA SER A 103 1.33 60.86 1.82
C SER A 103 -0.15 61.28 1.90
N VAL A 104 -0.66 61.29 3.13
CA VAL A 104 -2.03 61.71 3.44
C VAL A 104 -1.97 62.80 4.48
N SER A 105 -2.57 63.92 4.21
CA SER A 105 -2.58 65.04 5.13
C SER A 105 -3.95 65.68 5.26
N TYR A 106 -4.30 66.13 6.44
CA TYR A 106 -5.42 66.95 6.79
C TYR A 106 -4.96 68.36 7.08
N SER A 107 -5.52 69.34 6.39
CA SER A 107 -5.31 70.74 6.73
C SER A 107 -6.15 71.14 7.95
N ALA A 108 -5.63 72.04 8.75
CA ALA A 108 -6.37 72.63 9.85
C ALA A 108 -7.42 73.60 9.27
N SER A 109 -8.71 73.34 9.46
CA SER A 109 -9.82 74.14 8.90
C SER A 109 -10.11 75.40 9.72
N ASN A 110 -9.56 75.53 10.93
CA ASN A 110 -9.71 76.72 11.79
C ASN A 110 -8.55 76.84 12.78
N LEU A 111 -8.54 78.00 13.54
CA LEU A 111 -7.45 78.34 14.48
C LEU A 111 -7.26 77.31 15.63
N PHE A 112 -8.21 76.42 15.85
CA PHE A 112 -8.26 75.47 16.96
C PHE A 112 -8.13 74.02 16.51
N SER A 113 -8.29 73.71 15.21
CA SER A 113 -8.11 72.40 14.66
C SER A 113 -6.61 72.14 14.36
N ARG A 114 -6.17 70.89 14.58
CA ARG A 114 -4.82 70.48 14.22
C ARG A 114 -4.85 69.59 13.01
N GLY A 115 -3.97 69.89 12.07
CA GLY A 115 -3.74 68.96 10.94
C GLY A 115 -3.10 67.66 11.40
N ALA A 116 -3.27 66.61 10.66
CA ALA A 116 -2.57 65.37 10.79
C ALA A 116 -1.97 64.97 9.45
N SER A 117 -0.79 64.38 9.45
CA SER A 117 -0.19 63.81 8.23
C SER A 117 0.48 62.50 8.53
N ALA A 118 0.44 61.59 7.58
CA ALA A 118 1.23 60.36 7.62
C ALA A 118 1.79 60.10 6.21
N GLU A 119 3.03 59.66 6.21
CA GLU A 119 3.71 59.25 4.97
C GLU A 119 4.32 57.88 5.18
N TRP A 120 4.18 57.03 4.19
CA TRP A 120 4.75 55.69 4.20
C TRP A 120 5.02 55.19 2.81
N THR A 121 5.97 54.26 2.69
CA THR A 121 6.26 53.54 1.44
C THR A 121 5.43 52.26 1.33
N PHE A 122 5.14 51.85 0.13
CA PHE A 122 4.52 50.57 -0.21
C PHE A 122 5.03 50.08 -1.57
N THR A 123 4.83 48.79 -1.87
CA THR A 123 5.28 48.20 -3.13
C THR A 123 4.07 47.78 -3.96
N VAL A 124 4.01 48.21 -5.22
CA VAL A 124 3.08 47.65 -6.21
C VAL A 124 3.67 46.40 -6.80
N ASP A 125 3.03 45.27 -6.57
CA ASP A 125 3.45 43.97 -7.09
C ASP A 125 2.28 43.28 -7.82
N ARG A 126 2.45 43.00 -9.11
CA ARG A 126 1.46 42.29 -9.94
C ARG A 126 1.91 40.86 -10.30
N LYS A 127 3.08 40.44 -9.82
CA LYS A 127 3.64 39.11 -10.13
C LYS A 127 3.05 38.05 -9.22
N ALA A 128 2.40 37.06 -9.83
CA ALA A 128 1.86 35.94 -9.07
C ALA A 128 2.99 35.11 -8.40
N PRO A 129 2.80 34.64 -7.15
CA PRO A 129 3.80 33.87 -6.43
C PRO A 129 4.06 32.52 -7.12
N PRO A 130 5.33 32.08 -7.22
CA PRO A 130 5.64 30.74 -7.72
C PRO A 130 5.06 29.69 -6.75
N LEU A 131 4.56 28.57 -7.26
CA LEU A 131 4.08 27.48 -6.43
C LEU A 131 4.72 26.16 -6.88
N LYS A 132 5.56 25.57 -6.03
CA LYS A 132 6.11 24.23 -6.22
C LYS A 132 5.43 23.28 -5.24
N LEU A 133 5.06 22.10 -5.72
CA LEU A 133 4.38 21.07 -4.93
C LEU A 133 5.30 19.86 -4.75
N ASN A 134 5.54 19.46 -3.50
CA ASN A 134 6.15 18.20 -3.11
C ASN A 134 5.01 17.28 -2.65
N VAL A 135 4.19 16.84 -3.60
CA VAL A 135 3.06 15.93 -3.35
C VAL A 135 3.44 14.54 -3.87
N PRO A 136 2.83 13.47 -3.35
CA PRO A 136 3.00 12.15 -3.93
C PRO A 136 2.68 12.19 -5.42
N LEU A 137 3.70 12.00 -6.27
CA LEU A 137 3.53 12.02 -7.72
C LEU A 137 3.23 10.60 -8.20
N GLY A 138 2.04 10.39 -8.79
CA GLY A 138 1.73 9.20 -9.60
C GLY A 138 1.36 7.92 -8.85
N GLY A 139 1.12 7.95 -7.55
CA GLY A 139 0.63 6.80 -6.77
C GLY A 139 -0.58 7.17 -5.92
N GLY A 140 -1.31 6.14 -5.46
CA GLY A 140 -2.28 6.29 -4.39
C GLY A 140 -1.59 6.48 -3.03
N VAL A 141 -2.37 6.83 -2.03
CA VAL A 141 -1.96 6.86 -0.62
C VAL A 141 -2.87 5.92 0.17
N ASN A 142 -2.32 5.25 1.17
CA ASN A 142 -3.05 4.28 2.01
C ASN A 142 -3.58 4.88 3.32
N THR A 143 -3.64 6.18 3.38
CA THR A 143 -4.21 6.92 4.51
C THR A 143 -5.09 8.04 4.00
N ARG A 144 -6.17 8.30 4.71
CA ARG A 144 -7.04 9.45 4.44
C ARG A 144 -6.39 10.75 4.89
N ASP A 145 -5.49 10.70 5.88
CA ASP A 145 -4.76 11.86 6.38
C ASP A 145 -3.50 12.07 5.53
N VAL A 146 -3.62 12.96 4.56
CA VAL A 146 -2.58 13.23 3.57
C VAL A 146 -1.86 14.52 3.94
N ARG A 147 -0.55 14.46 4.02
CA ARG A 147 0.31 15.64 4.20
C ARG A 147 0.78 16.14 2.85
N PHE A 148 0.46 17.40 2.57
CA PHE A 148 0.97 18.14 1.42
C PHE A 148 2.09 19.07 1.86
N ALA A 149 3.06 19.28 0.99
CA ALA A 149 4.14 20.22 1.23
C ALA A 149 4.61 20.85 -0.07
N GLY A 150 5.36 21.93 0.04
CA GLY A 150 5.91 22.62 -1.11
C GLY A 150 6.63 23.88 -0.75
N THR A 151 6.90 24.70 -1.77
CA THR A 151 7.48 26.04 -1.59
C THR A 151 6.72 27.05 -2.44
N THR A 152 6.64 28.27 -1.93
CA THR A 152 6.08 29.44 -2.61
C THR A 152 6.87 30.68 -2.23
N GLN A 153 6.41 31.86 -2.58
CA GLN A 153 6.99 33.11 -2.09
C GLN A 153 6.87 33.18 -0.56
N PRO A 154 7.92 33.58 0.17
CA PRO A 154 7.88 33.74 1.61
C PRO A 154 6.70 34.58 2.08
N GLY A 155 6.04 34.14 3.16
CA GLY A 155 4.89 34.84 3.74
C GLY A 155 3.56 34.67 3.03
N SER A 156 3.51 34.08 1.82
CA SER A 156 2.26 33.82 1.09
C SER A 156 1.34 32.85 1.85
N ILE A 157 0.04 32.99 1.64
CA ILE A 157 -0.97 32.04 2.16
C ILE A 157 -1.21 30.97 1.10
N VAL A 158 -1.06 29.71 1.48
CA VAL A 158 -1.39 28.56 0.63
C VAL A 158 -2.68 27.95 1.11
N GLN A 159 -3.72 28.01 0.25
CA GLN A 159 -4.98 27.34 0.47
C GLN A 159 -5.00 26.03 -0.30
N VAL A 160 -5.28 24.93 0.40
CA VAL A 160 -5.50 23.60 -0.16
C VAL A 160 -6.98 23.30 -0.08
N THR A 161 -7.62 23.03 -1.22
CA THR A 161 -9.07 22.82 -1.31
C THR A 161 -9.37 21.50 -2.03
N TRP A 162 -10.33 20.76 -1.50
CA TRP A 162 -10.84 19.51 -2.08
C TRP A 162 -12.34 19.39 -1.87
N GLU A 163 -12.96 18.43 -2.50
CA GLU A 163 -14.37 18.15 -2.26
C GLU A 163 -14.59 17.74 -0.80
N GLY A 164 -15.35 18.54 -0.06
CA GLY A 164 -15.65 18.33 1.36
C GLY A 164 -14.74 19.06 2.35
N GLY A 165 -13.77 19.91 1.87
CA GLY A 165 -12.97 20.68 2.81
C GLY A 165 -11.91 21.60 2.21
N SER A 166 -11.35 22.42 3.09
CA SER A 166 -10.19 23.25 2.77
C SER A 166 -9.34 23.49 4.01
N VAL A 167 -8.07 23.78 3.80
CA VAL A 167 -7.14 24.22 4.84
C VAL A 167 -6.24 25.33 4.29
N ALA A 168 -5.97 26.35 5.07
CA ALA A 168 -5.05 27.41 4.73
C ALA A 168 -3.84 27.40 5.69
N VAL A 169 -2.66 27.59 5.13
CA VAL A 169 -1.40 27.66 5.86
C VAL A 169 -0.56 28.84 5.35
N LYS A 170 0.15 29.51 6.24
CA LYS A 170 1.09 30.55 5.87
C LYS A 170 2.46 29.91 5.58
N ALA A 171 3.03 30.24 4.44
CA ALA A 171 4.39 29.82 4.12
C ALA A 171 5.40 30.51 5.02
N ASP A 172 6.48 29.84 5.35
CA ASP A 172 7.56 30.36 6.18
C ASP A 172 8.11 31.66 5.58
N ALA A 173 8.30 32.65 6.45
CA ALA A 173 8.65 34.01 6.03
C ALA A 173 10.08 34.13 5.47
N SER A 174 10.94 33.15 5.69
CA SER A 174 12.34 33.14 5.23
C SER A 174 12.55 32.21 4.04
N THR A 175 11.99 31.01 4.10
CA THR A 175 12.24 29.93 3.11
C THR A 175 11.11 29.76 2.09
N GLY A 176 9.92 30.30 2.38
CA GLY A 176 8.72 30.06 1.58
C GLY A 176 8.19 28.62 1.67
N SER A 177 8.71 27.81 2.58
CA SER A 177 8.26 26.42 2.77
C SER A 177 6.89 26.37 3.44
N TRP A 178 6.04 25.45 3.03
CA TRP A 178 4.72 25.24 3.63
C TRP A 178 4.39 23.75 3.75
N SER A 179 3.56 23.42 4.72
CA SER A 179 2.95 22.10 4.79
C SER A 179 1.52 22.18 5.34
N ALA A 180 0.63 21.39 4.77
CA ALA A 180 -0.77 21.29 5.16
C ALA A 180 -1.16 19.82 5.30
N GLN A 181 -2.06 19.53 6.24
CA GLN A 181 -2.66 18.21 6.40
C GLN A 181 -4.13 18.28 6.04
N ALA A 182 -4.60 17.29 5.27
CA ALA A 182 -5.98 17.19 4.83
C ALA A 182 -6.47 15.76 4.97
N THR A 183 -7.69 15.58 5.48
CA THR A 183 -8.36 14.28 5.49
C THR A 183 -9.20 14.15 4.22
N LEU A 184 -8.75 13.32 3.28
CA LEU A 184 -9.39 13.11 1.99
C LEU A 184 -10.39 11.94 2.05
N PRO A 185 -11.46 11.96 1.24
CA PRO A 185 -12.34 10.81 1.07
C PRO A 185 -11.62 9.66 0.36
N GLU A 186 -12.17 8.47 0.52
CA GLU A 186 -11.74 7.28 -0.23
C GLU A 186 -11.95 7.48 -1.74
N GLY A 187 -11.03 6.97 -2.56
CA GLY A 187 -11.08 7.09 -4.01
C GLY A 187 -10.31 8.29 -4.56
N ARG A 188 -10.65 8.70 -5.78
CA ARG A 188 -9.94 9.77 -6.48
C ARG A 188 -10.52 11.14 -6.13
N THR A 189 -9.73 12.00 -5.55
CA THR A 189 -10.07 13.36 -5.18
C THR A 189 -9.22 14.37 -5.95
N LYS A 190 -9.85 15.40 -6.50
CA LYS A 190 -9.18 16.54 -7.11
C LYS A 190 -8.84 17.55 -6.00
N VAL A 191 -7.56 17.86 -5.83
CA VAL A 191 -7.07 18.82 -4.84
C VAL A 191 -6.48 20.02 -5.56
N ALA A 192 -6.95 21.22 -5.21
CA ALA A 192 -6.45 22.48 -5.71
C ALA A 192 -5.56 23.15 -4.65
N PHE A 193 -4.44 23.68 -5.08
CA PHE A 193 -3.46 24.40 -4.26
C PHE A 193 -3.35 25.81 -4.80
N THR A 194 -3.73 26.80 -4.00
CA THR A 194 -3.69 28.22 -4.38
C THR A 194 -2.77 28.96 -3.45
N ALA A 195 -1.66 29.46 -3.96
CA ALA A 195 -0.78 30.39 -3.22
C ALA A 195 -1.21 31.80 -3.53
N THR A 196 -1.38 32.63 -2.49
CA THR A 196 -1.72 34.05 -2.60
C THR A 196 -0.70 34.84 -1.80
N ASP A 197 -0.08 35.83 -2.44
CA ASP A 197 0.88 36.73 -1.81
C ASP A 197 0.19 37.88 -1.03
N GLU A 198 0.96 38.72 -0.41
CA GLU A 198 0.47 39.89 0.33
C GLU A 198 -0.24 40.89 -0.60
N ALA A 199 0.23 41.05 -1.84
CA ALA A 199 -0.36 41.93 -2.84
C ALA A 199 -1.70 41.42 -3.38
N GLY A 200 -2.06 40.17 -3.15
CA GLY A 200 -3.29 39.53 -3.61
C GLY A 200 -3.15 38.80 -4.92
N ASN A 201 -1.96 38.66 -5.47
CA ASN A 201 -1.74 37.84 -6.65
C ASN A 201 -1.79 36.37 -6.28
N SER A 202 -2.28 35.52 -7.16
CA SER A 202 -2.42 34.09 -6.86
C SER A 202 -1.98 33.19 -7.99
N THR A 203 -1.47 32.03 -7.61
CA THR A 203 -1.16 30.91 -8.50
C THR A 203 -1.88 29.67 -8.03
N THR A 204 -2.60 28.99 -8.91
CA THR A 204 -3.31 27.76 -8.61
C THR A 204 -2.74 26.58 -9.38
N LYS A 205 -2.51 25.45 -8.69
CA LYS A 205 -2.18 24.14 -9.28
C LYS A 205 -3.13 23.08 -8.77
N THR A 206 -3.45 22.12 -9.63
CA THR A 206 -4.37 21.03 -9.28
C THR A 206 -3.69 19.68 -9.42
N ARG A 207 -4.02 18.73 -8.51
CA ARG A 207 -3.57 17.34 -8.55
C ARG A 207 -4.73 16.39 -8.25
N GLY A 208 -4.74 15.25 -8.92
CA GLY A 208 -5.60 14.13 -8.55
C GLY A 208 -4.84 13.25 -7.55
N ILE A 209 -5.41 13.04 -6.38
CA ILE A 209 -4.91 12.13 -5.36
C ILE A 209 -5.86 10.94 -5.28
N VAL A 210 -5.33 9.73 -5.20
CA VAL A 210 -6.11 8.51 -5.00
C VAL A 210 -5.87 8.03 -3.58
N VAL A 211 -6.90 8.03 -2.75
CA VAL A 211 -6.88 7.43 -1.41
C VAL A 211 -7.42 6.01 -1.54
N ASP A 212 -6.65 5.03 -1.09
CA ASP A 212 -7.02 3.63 -1.05
C ASP A 212 -6.51 3.03 0.26
N THR A 213 -7.42 2.90 1.23
CA THR A 213 -7.12 2.35 2.55
C THR A 213 -7.43 0.87 2.65
N GLN A 214 -7.95 0.27 1.58
CA GLN A 214 -8.32 -1.14 1.53
C GLN A 214 -7.08 -1.99 1.26
N GLN A 215 -6.82 -2.96 2.13
CA GLN A 215 -5.73 -3.89 1.89
C GLN A 215 -6.13 -4.93 0.83
N PRO A 216 -5.24 -5.25 -0.11
CA PRO A 216 -5.45 -6.39 -0.98
C PRO A 216 -5.51 -7.66 -0.15
N THR A 217 -6.24 -8.67 -0.61
CA THR A 217 -6.22 -9.99 0.02
C THR A 217 -5.21 -10.90 -0.66
N LEU A 218 -4.46 -11.66 0.13
CA LEU A 218 -3.52 -12.65 -0.35
C LEU A 218 -3.81 -13.99 0.31
N THR A 219 -4.15 -15.00 -0.50
CA THR A 219 -4.37 -16.36 -0.03
C THR A 219 -3.47 -17.29 -0.83
N LEU A 220 -2.66 -18.08 -0.14
CA LEU A 220 -1.81 -19.08 -0.78
C LEU A 220 -2.54 -20.42 -0.86
N ALA A 221 -2.47 -21.11 -1.98
CA ALA A 221 -3.17 -22.36 -2.18
C ALA A 221 -2.53 -23.51 -1.37
N GLY A 222 -3.33 -24.23 -0.62
CA GLY A 222 -2.91 -25.43 0.11
C GLY A 222 -2.32 -25.17 1.50
N GLN A 223 -2.61 -24.01 2.14
CA GLN A 223 -1.82 -23.55 3.29
C GLN A 223 -2.66 -23.16 4.51
N LYS A 224 -3.09 -24.14 5.29
CA LYS A 224 -3.51 -23.87 6.68
C LYS A 224 -2.38 -24.03 7.72
N LYS A 225 -1.29 -24.68 7.40
CA LYS A 225 0.00 -24.75 8.13
C LYS A 225 1.08 -25.17 7.14
N LEU A 226 1.96 -24.25 6.81
CA LEU A 226 2.90 -24.46 5.75
C LEU A 226 4.25 -24.86 6.27
N ILE A 227 4.41 -26.16 6.32
CA ILE A 227 5.69 -26.75 6.06
C ILE A 227 5.54 -27.50 4.75
N LYS A 228 5.97 -26.90 3.66
CA LYS A 228 5.98 -27.56 2.38
C LYS A 228 7.33 -28.18 2.19
N LEU A 229 7.36 -29.51 2.27
CA LEU A 229 8.49 -30.32 1.81
C LEU A 229 8.57 -30.18 0.30
N THR A 230 9.73 -29.93 -0.22
CA THR A 230 10.00 -29.95 -1.66
C THR A 230 11.30 -30.71 -1.91
N THR A 231 11.27 -31.59 -2.89
CA THR A 231 12.46 -32.25 -3.43
C THR A 231 13.14 -31.43 -4.52
N THR A 232 12.56 -30.25 -4.82
CA THR A 232 13.11 -29.32 -5.79
C THR A 232 13.48 -28.02 -5.10
N ALA A 233 14.66 -27.48 -5.39
CA ALA A 233 15.10 -26.19 -4.90
C ALA A 233 14.30 -25.01 -5.51
N GLU A 234 13.48 -25.25 -6.52
CA GLU A 234 12.70 -24.23 -7.25
C GLU A 234 11.20 -24.44 -7.08
N PRO A 235 10.62 -24.04 -5.96
CA PRO A 235 9.20 -24.19 -5.71
C PRO A 235 8.39 -23.15 -6.48
N VAL A 236 7.20 -23.56 -6.94
CA VAL A 236 6.18 -22.63 -7.47
C VAL A 236 5.11 -22.43 -6.40
N ILE A 237 4.89 -21.18 -6.03
CA ILE A 237 3.93 -20.76 -5.02
C ILE A 237 2.65 -20.33 -5.71
N TYR A 238 1.59 -21.07 -5.51
CA TYR A 238 0.26 -20.76 -6.05
C TYR A 238 -0.58 -19.99 -5.04
N GLY A 239 -1.39 -19.05 -5.52
CA GLY A 239 -2.28 -18.29 -4.67
C GLY A 239 -3.37 -17.55 -5.40
N LYS A 240 -4.15 -16.82 -4.61
CA LYS A 240 -5.18 -15.90 -5.10
C LYS A 240 -4.97 -14.54 -4.45
N VAL A 241 -5.29 -13.50 -5.21
CA VAL A 241 -5.38 -12.13 -4.74
C VAL A 241 -6.79 -11.61 -4.94
N GLY A 242 -7.21 -10.65 -4.13
CA GLY A 242 -8.51 -9.99 -4.23
C GLY A 242 -8.43 -8.60 -3.60
N GLY A 243 -9.53 -7.84 -3.72
CA GLY A 243 -9.57 -6.43 -3.39
C GLY A 243 -9.25 -5.58 -4.62
N ASP A 244 -8.10 -5.79 -5.23
CA ASP A 244 -7.61 -5.07 -6.39
C ASP A 244 -7.54 -5.93 -7.64
N LYS A 245 -7.41 -5.27 -8.79
CA LYS A 245 -7.13 -5.96 -10.05
C LYS A 245 -5.70 -6.48 -10.03
N PRO A 246 -5.45 -7.78 -10.26
CA PRO A 246 -4.12 -8.37 -10.18
C PRO A 246 -3.06 -7.67 -11.03
N ARG A 247 -3.45 -7.08 -12.18
CA ARG A 247 -2.57 -6.31 -13.07
C ARG A 247 -1.99 -5.06 -12.42
N ASP A 248 -2.68 -4.49 -11.43
CA ASP A 248 -2.29 -3.25 -10.78
C ASP A 248 -1.43 -3.50 -9.54
N LEU A 249 -1.34 -4.77 -9.10
CA LEU A 249 -0.56 -5.19 -7.94
C LEU A 249 0.94 -5.35 -8.27
N ILE A 250 1.76 -5.13 -7.25
CA ILE A 250 3.17 -5.51 -7.24
C ILE A 250 3.32 -6.74 -6.36
N PHE A 251 3.97 -7.76 -6.87
CA PHE A 251 4.27 -9.01 -6.19
C PHE A 251 5.73 -9.05 -5.75
N GLY A 252 5.99 -9.61 -4.59
CA GLY A 252 7.34 -9.81 -4.10
C GLY A 252 7.40 -10.93 -3.08
N ALA A 253 8.62 -11.37 -2.81
CA ALA A 253 8.88 -12.30 -1.73
C ALA A 253 10.21 -11.98 -1.03
N LYS A 254 10.38 -12.55 0.17
CA LYS A 254 11.66 -12.65 0.86
C LYS A 254 11.96 -14.12 1.12
N ILE A 255 13.20 -14.52 0.89
CA ILE A 255 13.69 -15.84 1.21
C ILE A 255 14.75 -15.66 2.29
N ASN A 256 14.55 -16.27 3.46
CA ASN A 256 15.48 -16.16 4.60
C ASN A 256 15.83 -14.70 4.96
N GLY A 257 14.85 -13.79 4.80
CA GLY A 257 15.02 -12.37 5.06
C GLY A 257 15.54 -11.56 3.86
N GLN A 258 16.10 -12.20 2.84
CA GLN A 258 16.61 -11.55 1.64
C GLN A 258 15.46 -11.25 0.66
N GLN A 259 15.35 -9.99 0.23
CA GLN A 259 14.33 -9.56 -0.73
C GLN A 259 14.68 -10.07 -2.12
N ILE A 260 13.72 -10.74 -2.79
CA ILE A 260 13.82 -11.03 -4.22
C ILE A 260 13.36 -9.82 -5.04
N PRO A 261 13.79 -9.69 -6.31
CA PRO A 261 13.29 -8.68 -7.23
C PRO A 261 11.76 -8.67 -7.30
N VAL A 262 11.16 -7.49 -7.33
CA VAL A 262 9.69 -7.34 -7.42
C VAL A 262 9.21 -7.58 -8.84
N LEU A 263 8.01 -8.14 -8.97
CA LEU A 263 7.36 -8.43 -10.24
C LEU A 263 6.04 -7.64 -10.34
N ARG A 264 5.78 -7.05 -11.49
CA ARG A 264 4.57 -6.24 -11.69
C ARG A 264 3.46 -7.11 -12.29
N GLY A 265 2.28 -7.07 -11.70
CA GLY A 265 1.13 -7.84 -12.19
C GLY A 265 0.77 -7.57 -13.65
N ARG A 266 0.91 -6.32 -14.11
CA ARG A 266 0.63 -5.93 -15.50
C ARG A 266 1.50 -6.67 -16.54
N ASP A 267 2.70 -7.09 -16.15
CA ASP A 267 3.65 -7.77 -17.04
C ASP A 267 3.36 -9.27 -17.13
N ALA A 268 2.53 -9.79 -16.19
CA ALA A 268 2.22 -11.21 -16.03
C ALA A 268 0.79 -11.61 -16.48
N VAL A 269 -0.06 -10.64 -16.86
CA VAL A 269 -1.47 -10.89 -17.20
C VAL A 269 -1.64 -11.56 -18.57
N GLY A 270 -2.67 -12.40 -18.71
CA GLY A 270 -3.01 -13.05 -19.98
C GLY A 270 -2.13 -14.26 -20.28
N GLY A 271 -1.62 -14.94 -19.24
CA GLY A 271 -0.79 -16.13 -19.37
C GLY A 271 0.68 -15.83 -19.71
N ARG A 272 1.05 -14.53 -19.70
CA ARG A 272 2.46 -14.13 -19.86
C ARG A 272 3.22 -14.41 -18.57
N THR A 273 4.50 -14.70 -18.70
CA THR A 273 5.41 -14.83 -17.55
C THR A 273 6.21 -13.54 -17.43
N ALA A 274 6.02 -12.82 -16.31
CA ALA A 274 6.89 -11.71 -15.97
C ALA A 274 8.17 -12.25 -15.35
N THR A 275 9.30 -11.68 -15.76
CA THR A 275 10.63 -11.91 -15.17
C THR A 275 11.13 -10.59 -14.57
N SER A 276 12.09 -10.66 -13.65
CA SER A 276 12.72 -9.45 -13.13
C SER A 276 13.71 -8.89 -14.15
N ASP A 277 13.80 -7.55 -14.26
CA ASP A 277 14.78 -6.84 -15.12
C ASP A 277 16.24 -6.97 -14.61
N SER A 278 16.49 -7.79 -13.59
CA SER A 278 17.82 -7.97 -13.03
C SER A 278 18.64 -8.97 -13.85
N GLN A 279 19.96 -8.79 -13.88
CA GLN A 279 20.93 -9.62 -14.59
C GLN A 279 20.86 -11.13 -14.24
N ALA A 280 20.26 -11.49 -13.10
CA ALA A 280 19.95 -12.88 -12.71
C ALA A 280 18.86 -13.55 -13.60
N ALA A 281 18.13 -12.77 -14.40
CA ALA A 281 17.16 -13.31 -15.36
C ALA A 281 17.81 -13.86 -16.64
N SER A 282 19.06 -13.53 -16.92
CA SER A 282 19.79 -14.00 -18.10
C SER A 282 20.11 -15.50 -18.05
N ASP A 283 20.18 -16.06 -16.84
CA ASP A 283 20.57 -17.46 -16.61
C ASP A 283 19.35 -18.39 -16.41
N GLY A 284 18.12 -17.89 -16.62
CA GLY A 284 16.88 -18.65 -16.48
C GLY A 284 16.44 -18.93 -15.03
N ASN A 285 17.22 -18.57 -14.03
CA ASN A 285 16.97 -18.89 -12.60
C ASN A 285 16.37 -17.73 -11.79
N GLY A 286 15.95 -16.65 -12.44
CA GLY A 286 15.32 -15.50 -11.80
C GLY A 286 13.86 -15.76 -11.36
N PRO A 287 13.32 -14.93 -10.46
CA PRO A 287 11.93 -15.04 -10.05
C PRO A 287 10.98 -14.82 -11.23
N THR A 288 9.94 -15.65 -11.31
CA THR A 288 8.90 -15.55 -12.35
C THR A 288 7.52 -15.43 -11.74
N LEU A 289 6.62 -14.73 -12.44
CA LEU A 289 5.22 -14.54 -12.06
C LEU A 289 4.31 -14.79 -13.27
N THR A 290 3.28 -15.59 -13.09
CA THR A 290 2.20 -15.75 -14.06
C THR A 290 0.87 -15.48 -13.37
N ILE A 291 -0.04 -14.75 -14.05
CA ILE A 291 -1.36 -14.40 -13.52
C ILE A 291 -2.45 -14.87 -14.48
N ASN A 292 -3.43 -15.58 -13.93
CA ASN A 292 -4.64 -15.99 -14.63
C ASN A 292 -5.88 -15.64 -13.79
N GLY A 293 -6.67 -14.66 -14.26
CA GLY A 293 -7.74 -14.07 -13.46
C GLY A 293 -7.20 -13.52 -12.14
N ASN A 294 -7.74 -13.97 -11.03
CA ASN A 294 -7.28 -13.61 -9.68
C ASN A 294 -6.28 -14.62 -9.07
N ARG A 295 -5.86 -15.62 -9.83
CA ARG A 295 -4.87 -16.62 -9.40
C ARG A 295 -3.49 -16.24 -9.90
N PHE A 296 -2.47 -16.55 -9.11
CA PHE A 296 -1.08 -16.38 -9.50
C PHE A 296 -0.25 -17.62 -9.23
N ALA A 297 0.84 -17.74 -9.97
CA ALA A 297 1.93 -18.68 -9.76
C ALA A 297 3.23 -17.86 -9.67
N LEU A 298 3.87 -17.88 -8.53
CA LEU A 298 5.14 -17.19 -8.25
C LEU A 298 6.23 -18.23 -7.99
N ALA A 299 7.24 -18.27 -8.87
CA ALA A 299 8.49 -18.97 -8.58
C ALA A 299 9.49 -17.95 -8.03
N PRO A 300 9.86 -18.02 -6.77
CA PRO A 300 10.71 -17.00 -6.13
C PRO A 300 12.21 -17.16 -6.47
N GLY A 301 12.58 -18.18 -7.24
CA GLY A 301 13.95 -18.61 -7.49
C GLY A 301 14.36 -19.79 -6.61
N THR A 302 15.65 -20.13 -6.65
CA THR A 302 16.21 -21.29 -5.95
C THR A 302 16.24 -21.08 -4.43
N LEU A 303 15.75 -22.05 -3.66
CA LEU A 303 15.85 -22.10 -2.22
C LEU A 303 17.14 -22.84 -1.80
N ALA A 304 17.68 -22.46 -0.66
CA ALA A 304 18.81 -23.17 -0.09
C ALA A 304 18.41 -24.55 0.42
N GLU A 305 19.37 -25.47 0.48
CA GLU A 305 19.19 -26.77 1.14
C GLU A 305 18.80 -26.58 2.61
N GLY A 306 17.89 -27.38 3.11
CA GLY A 306 17.37 -27.32 4.48
C GLY A 306 16.22 -26.34 4.66
N LYS A 307 16.15 -25.70 5.84
CA LYS A 307 15.04 -24.83 6.24
C LYS A 307 15.10 -23.46 5.56
N ASN A 308 14.03 -23.09 4.88
CA ASN A 308 13.83 -21.77 4.31
C ASN A 308 12.58 -21.11 4.90
N VAL A 309 12.66 -19.82 5.22
CA VAL A 309 11.52 -18.99 5.57
C VAL A 309 11.18 -18.15 4.34
N VAL A 310 9.99 -18.34 3.81
CA VAL A 310 9.52 -17.64 2.61
C VAL A 310 8.35 -16.75 3.00
N SER A 311 8.48 -15.46 2.74
CA SER A 311 7.43 -14.47 2.95
C SER A 311 7.02 -13.91 1.60
N VAL A 312 5.79 -14.17 1.17
CA VAL A 312 5.20 -13.63 -0.07
C VAL A 312 4.33 -12.44 0.28
N TRP A 313 4.39 -11.41 -0.52
CA TRP A 313 3.56 -10.23 -0.33
C TRP A 313 3.05 -9.65 -1.65
N VAL A 314 1.94 -8.95 -1.57
CA VAL A 314 1.40 -8.14 -2.66
C VAL A 314 1.16 -6.73 -2.14
N ARG A 315 1.42 -5.73 -3.01
CA ARG A 315 1.21 -4.32 -2.72
C ARG A 315 0.35 -3.71 -3.83
N ASP A 316 -0.68 -2.98 -3.44
CA ASP A 316 -1.54 -2.22 -4.32
C ASP A 316 -0.93 -0.85 -4.72
N PRO A 317 -1.58 -0.10 -5.63
CA PRO A 317 -1.15 1.25 -5.99
C PRO A 317 -1.26 2.26 -4.83
N GLY A 318 -2.12 2.02 -3.83
CA GLY A 318 -2.25 2.82 -2.60
C GLY A 318 -1.06 2.67 -1.67
N GLY A 319 -0.34 1.56 -1.80
CA GLY A 319 0.78 1.19 -0.92
C GLY A 319 0.39 0.22 0.19
N ASN A 320 -0.88 -0.26 0.24
CA ASN A 320 -1.30 -1.28 1.20
C ASN A 320 -0.65 -2.62 0.85
N VAL A 321 -0.30 -3.39 1.88
CA VAL A 321 0.44 -4.64 1.72
C VAL A 321 -0.27 -5.79 2.42
N ALA A 322 -0.57 -6.85 1.69
CA ALA A 322 -0.92 -8.13 2.24
C ALA A 322 0.28 -9.07 2.19
N ARG A 323 0.52 -9.81 3.26
CA ARG A 323 1.67 -10.72 3.41
C ARG A 323 1.24 -12.07 3.96
N GLN A 324 1.89 -13.12 3.44
CA GLN A 324 1.81 -14.47 3.97
C GLN A 324 3.22 -15.04 4.13
N GLU A 325 3.48 -15.71 5.23
CA GLU A 325 4.77 -16.31 5.51
C GLU A 325 4.62 -17.82 5.75
N PHE A 326 5.59 -18.59 5.28
CA PHE A 326 5.66 -20.01 5.50
C PHE A 326 7.12 -20.50 5.58
N THR A 327 7.28 -21.67 6.16
CA THR A 327 8.56 -22.37 6.18
C THR A 327 8.53 -23.46 5.12
N SER A 328 9.55 -23.54 4.27
CA SER A 328 9.80 -24.63 3.33
C SER A 328 11.09 -25.34 3.70
N PHE A 329 11.10 -26.66 3.58
CA PHE A 329 12.31 -27.45 3.68
C PHE A 329 12.65 -27.97 2.29
N VAL A 330 13.90 -27.80 1.90
CA VAL A 330 14.47 -28.32 0.66
C VAL A 330 15.46 -29.43 1.05
N ASP A 331 15.27 -30.59 0.47
CA ASP A 331 16.18 -31.69 0.60
C ASP A 331 16.39 -32.32 -0.78
N THR A 332 17.43 -31.86 -1.47
CA THR A 332 17.83 -32.37 -2.78
C THR A 332 18.90 -33.45 -2.68
N SER A 333 19.45 -33.65 -1.49
CA SER A 333 20.62 -34.53 -1.27
C SER A 333 20.27 -35.97 -0.95
N SER A 334 19.05 -36.22 -0.41
CA SER A 334 18.62 -37.58 -0.08
C SER A 334 17.15 -37.83 -0.48
N GLU A 335 16.93 -38.97 -1.13
CA GLU A 335 15.56 -39.44 -1.37
C GLU A 335 14.92 -39.90 -0.07
N PHE A 336 13.71 -39.41 0.21
CA PHE A 336 12.93 -39.84 1.38
C PHE A 336 12.86 -41.39 1.47
N GLY A 337 13.20 -41.92 2.66
CA GLY A 337 13.17 -43.37 2.92
C GLY A 337 14.42 -44.12 2.50
N THR A 338 15.44 -43.45 1.95
CA THR A 338 16.75 -44.10 1.66
C THR A 338 17.66 -44.14 2.90
N GLN A 339 17.47 -43.21 3.81
CA GLN A 339 18.23 -43.16 5.06
C GLN A 339 17.35 -43.49 6.27
N GLN A 340 17.98 -44.12 7.27
CA GLN A 340 17.35 -44.32 8.57
C GLN A 340 17.36 -43.02 9.35
N LEU A 341 16.17 -42.47 9.69
CA LEU A 341 16.08 -41.29 10.51
C LEU A 341 16.33 -41.60 12.00
N MET A 342 17.19 -40.82 12.63
CA MET A 342 17.55 -40.93 14.04
C MET A 342 17.82 -39.56 14.64
N GLU A 343 18.00 -39.49 15.93
CA GLU A 343 18.33 -38.23 16.62
C GLU A 343 19.52 -37.53 15.95
N GLY A 344 19.35 -36.24 15.71
CA GLY A 344 20.31 -35.40 14.98
C GLY A 344 20.04 -35.26 13.46
N ALA A 345 19.19 -36.11 12.87
CA ALA A 345 18.78 -35.93 11.48
C ALA A 345 18.04 -34.61 11.29
N VAL A 346 18.30 -33.93 10.16
CA VAL A 346 17.69 -32.67 9.78
C VAL A 346 17.32 -32.76 8.31
N GLY A 347 16.12 -32.34 7.95
CA GLY A 347 15.69 -32.32 6.57
C GLY A 347 14.19 -32.51 6.41
N ALA A 348 13.78 -32.53 5.15
CA ALA A 348 12.41 -32.72 4.74
C ALA A 348 11.88 -34.12 5.07
N ASP A 349 12.76 -35.10 5.09
CA ASP A 349 12.46 -36.48 5.43
C ASP A 349 12.09 -36.66 6.91
N VAL A 350 12.51 -35.76 7.79
CA VAL A 350 12.12 -35.72 9.21
C VAL A 350 10.70 -35.14 9.39
N ASP A 351 10.32 -34.16 8.59
CA ASP A 351 9.03 -33.50 8.75
C ASP A 351 7.84 -34.44 8.51
N GLN A 352 7.93 -35.31 7.52
CA GLN A 352 6.83 -36.22 7.19
C GLN A 352 6.46 -37.16 8.37
N PRO A 353 7.41 -37.86 9.00
CA PRO A 353 7.09 -38.63 10.22
C PRO A 353 6.52 -37.75 11.33
N GLN A 354 7.03 -36.52 11.53
CA GLN A 354 6.52 -35.63 12.56
C GLN A 354 5.07 -35.21 12.27
N GLU A 355 4.76 -34.85 11.03
CA GLU A 355 3.41 -34.49 10.61
C GLU A 355 2.44 -35.67 10.83
N ARG A 356 2.82 -36.86 10.41
CA ARG A 356 2.00 -38.08 10.61
C ARG A 356 1.83 -38.46 12.07
N LEU A 357 2.87 -38.32 12.87
CA LEU A 357 2.77 -38.51 14.31
C LEU A 357 1.89 -37.44 14.96
N GLY A 358 1.86 -36.23 14.40
CA GLY A 358 0.96 -35.14 14.81
C GLY A 358 -0.50 -35.44 14.52
N GLU A 359 -0.82 -35.93 13.31
CA GLU A 359 -2.17 -36.31 12.91
C GLU A 359 -2.79 -37.39 13.83
N ILE A 360 -1.98 -38.31 14.31
CA ILE A 360 -2.42 -39.37 15.23
C ILE A 360 -2.29 -39.02 16.72
N GLY A 361 -1.96 -37.76 17.03
CA GLY A 361 -1.90 -37.21 18.40
C GLY A 361 -0.68 -37.63 19.21
N LEU A 362 0.35 -38.21 18.58
CA LEU A 362 1.60 -38.63 19.24
C LEU A 362 2.70 -37.56 19.22
N TRP A 363 2.55 -36.52 18.40
CA TRP A 363 3.44 -35.38 18.26
C TRP A 363 2.65 -34.07 18.36
N LYS A 364 3.14 -33.11 19.17
CA LYS A 364 2.50 -31.82 19.39
C LYS A 364 3.37 -30.63 18.95
N GLY A 365 4.56 -30.88 18.45
CA GLY A 365 5.57 -29.87 18.15
C GLY A 365 5.44 -29.21 16.76
N GLY A 366 4.48 -29.64 15.91
CA GLY A 366 4.47 -29.27 14.49
C GLY A 366 5.65 -29.92 13.75
N SER A 367 5.72 -29.72 12.42
CA SER A 367 6.88 -30.17 11.65
C SER A 367 8.06 -29.21 11.88
N THR A 368 9.15 -29.70 12.41
CA THR A 368 10.33 -28.90 12.79
C THR A 368 11.52 -29.13 11.88
N GLY A 369 11.47 -30.19 11.04
CA GLY A 369 12.60 -30.64 10.22
C GLY A 369 13.80 -31.09 11.03
N LYS A 370 13.66 -31.24 12.35
CA LYS A 370 14.73 -31.70 13.24
C LYS A 370 14.28 -32.92 14.01
N TYR A 371 15.03 -33.99 13.89
CA TYR A 371 14.84 -35.23 14.66
C TYR A 371 15.47 -35.07 16.04
N ASP A 372 14.78 -34.37 16.92
CA ASP A 372 15.23 -34.12 18.29
C ASP A 372 14.77 -35.22 19.28
N ALA A 373 15.18 -35.12 20.53
CA ALA A 373 14.79 -36.04 21.59
C ALA A 373 13.25 -36.15 21.78
N LYS A 374 12.49 -35.11 21.45
CA LYS A 374 11.03 -35.15 21.50
C LYS A 374 10.47 -36.00 20.36
N THR A 375 11.06 -35.88 19.15
CA THR A 375 10.73 -36.72 18.00
C THR A 375 11.05 -38.17 18.28
N VAL A 376 12.22 -38.48 18.89
CA VAL A 376 12.58 -39.84 19.35
C VAL A 376 11.47 -40.41 20.22
N LYS A 377 11.05 -39.70 21.27
CA LYS A 377 10.00 -40.15 22.19
C LYS A 377 8.65 -40.37 21.48
N ALA A 378 8.30 -39.54 20.53
CA ALA A 378 7.07 -39.71 19.74
C ALA A 378 7.12 -40.96 18.85
N VAL A 379 8.27 -41.22 18.21
CA VAL A 379 8.52 -42.43 17.40
C VAL A 379 8.50 -43.67 18.28
N GLU A 380 9.16 -43.68 19.42
CA GLU A 380 9.12 -44.81 20.36
C GLU A 380 7.70 -45.13 20.84
N LYS A 381 6.91 -44.10 21.14
CA LYS A 381 5.50 -44.26 21.52
C LYS A 381 4.69 -44.88 20.37
N TYR A 382 4.97 -44.47 19.14
CA TYR A 382 4.36 -45.03 17.94
C TYR A 382 4.78 -46.50 17.78
N GLN A 383 6.08 -46.82 17.87
CA GLN A 383 6.62 -48.16 17.73
C GLN A 383 6.03 -49.13 18.78
N ARG A 384 5.91 -48.71 20.06
CA ARG A 384 5.22 -49.50 21.10
C ARG A 384 3.77 -49.80 20.74
N LYS A 385 3.03 -48.76 20.34
CA LYS A 385 1.60 -48.88 19.97
C LYS A 385 1.38 -49.84 18.82
N HIS A 386 2.33 -49.89 17.87
CA HIS A 386 2.23 -50.70 16.66
C HIS A 386 3.07 -51.98 16.68
N LYS A 387 3.58 -52.40 17.87
CA LYS A 387 4.39 -53.63 18.05
C LYS A 387 5.61 -53.69 17.13
N LEU A 388 6.22 -52.54 16.87
CA LEU A 388 7.48 -52.39 16.14
C LEU A 388 8.67 -52.43 17.11
N LYS A 389 9.89 -52.57 16.57
CA LYS A 389 11.12 -52.49 17.38
C LYS A 389 11.20 -51.06 17.97
N VAL A 390 11.17 -50.97 19.32
CA VAL A 390 11.20 -49.68 20.02
C VAL A 390 12.66 -49.24 20.16
N ASN A 391 13.09 -48.36 19.29
CA ASN A 391 14.46 -47.82 19.26
C ASN A 391 14.52 -46.33 18.92
N GLY A 392 13.36 -45.68 18.77
CA GLY A 392 13.28 -44.28 18.44
C GLY A 392 13.80 -43.88 17.04
N LYS A 393 14.08 -44.87 16.18
CA LYS A 393 14.56 -44.62 14.81
C LYS A 393 13.49 -44.96 13.80
N VAL A 394 13.40 -44.19 12.72
CA VAL A 394 12.52 -44.50 11.60
C VAL A 394 13.31 -45.29 10.57
N ASP A 395 13.32 -46.62 10.76
CA ASP A 395 13.79 -47.57 9.74
C ASP A 395 12.71 -47.80 8.67
N ALA A 396 13.04 -48.54 7.61
CA ALA A 396 12.13 -48.83 6.50
C ALA A 396 10.81 -49.51 6.96
N ARG A 397 10.83 -50.29 8.04
CA ARG A 397 9.62 -50.91 8.58
C ARG A 397 8.78 -49.90 9.37
N THR A 398 9.43 -49.10 10.19
CA THR A 398 8.77 -48.01 10.93
C THR A 398 8.21 -46.96 9.98
N LEU A 399 8.96 -46.61 8.94
CA LEU A 399 8.56 -45.68 7.92
C LEU A 399 7.29 -46.15 7.21
N ARG A 400 7.30 -47.37 6.69
CA ARG A 400 6.11 -47.95 6.04
C ARG A 400 4.89 -47.98 6.95
N ALA A 401 5.10 -48.24 8.23
CA ALA A 401 4.01 -48.21 9.20
C ALA A 401 3.45 -46.79 9.40
N ILE A 402 4.32 -45.79 9.53
CA ILE A 402 3.94 -44.38 9.75
C ILE A 402 3.24 -43.80 8.49
N VAL A 403 3.87 -43.90 7.33
CA VAL A 403 3.36 -43.27 6.10
C VAL A 403 2.32 -44.12 5.38
N GLY A 404 2.35 -45.44 5.55
CA GLY A 404 1.51 -46.39 4.84
C GLY A 404 2.12 -46.83 3.51
N LYS A 405 1.28 -47.44 2.64
CA LYS A 405 1.62 -47.82 1.26
C LYS A 405 0.42 -47.67 0.34
N ILE A 406 0.69 -47.51 -0.93
CA ILE A 406 -0.30 -47.62 -2.00
C ILE A 406 -0.12 -49.00 -2.66
N THR A 407 -1.19 -49.73 -2.79
CA THR A 407 -1.22 -50.97 -3.60
C THR A 407 -2.17 -50.76 -4.79
N ILE A 408 -1.68 -50.98 -5.97
CA ILE A 408 -2.44 -50.90 -7.21
C ILE A 408 -2.57 -52.30 -7.76
N ASP A 409 -3.81 -52.75 -8.01
CA ASP A 409 -4.17 -54.01 -8.63
C ASP A 409 -4.72 -53.70 -10.02
N LEU A 410 -3.94 -54.05 -11.04
CA LEU A 410 -4.29 -53.74 -12.42
C LEU A 410 -5.47 -54.60 -12.90
N SER A 411 -5.56 -55.86 -12.45
CA SER A 411 -6.65 -56.74 -12.81
C SER A 411 -7.99 -56.30 -12.22
N ALA A 412 -7.96 -55.71 -11.04
CA ALA A 412 -9.12 -55.19 -10.34
C ALA A 412 -9.42 -53.71 -10.67
N PHE A 413 -8.61 -53.02 -11.46
CA PHE A 413 -8.69 -51.59 -11.72
C PHE A 413 -8.82 -50.77 -10.42
N SER A 414 -8.01 -51.12 -9.40
CA SER A 414 -8.15 -50.55 -8.08
C SER A 414 -6.81 -50.03 -7.53
N LEU A 415 -6.91 -48.95 -6.74
CA LEU A 415 -5.83 -48.39 -5.95
C LEU A 415 -6.26 -48.41 -4.47
N THR A 416 -5.49 -49.10 -3.63
CA THR A 416 -5.76 -49.20 -2.21
C THR A 416 -4.70 -48.47 -1.42
N LEU A 417 -5.12 -47.52 -0.56
CA LEU A 417 -4.27 -46.90 0.46
C LEU A 417 -4.35 -47.74 1.73
N GLU A 418 -3.19 -48.22 2.19
CA GLU A 418 -3.04 -48.98 3.42
C GLU A 418 -2.20 -48.22 4.45
N ARG A 419 -2.59 -48.29 5.74
CA ARG A 419 -1.80 -47.79 6.85
C ARG A 419 -1.84 -48.81 8.00
N ASN A 420 -0.71 -49.06 8.60
CA ASN A 420 -0.61 -50.02 9.71
C ASN A 420 -1.21 -51.42 9.35
N GLY A 421 -1.05 -51.87 8.11
CA GLY A 421 -1.62 -53.13 7.65
C GLY A 421 -3.15 -53.14 7.51
N LYS A 422 -3.80 -52.00 7.59
CA LYS A 422 -5.25 -51.84 7.40
C LYS A 422 -5.52 -51.00 6.18
N VAL A 423 -6.54 -51.41 5.40
CA VAL A 423 -7.07 -50.60 4.32
C VAL A 423 -7.70 -49.34 4.87
N VAL A 424 -7.24 -48.19 4.39
CA VAL A 424 -7.82 -46.88 4.70
C VAL A 424 -8.95 -46.57 3.72
N LYS A 425 -8.65 -46.75 2.42
CA LYS A 425 -9.64 -46.58 1.34
C LYS A 425 -9.16 -47.27 0.07
N THR A 426 -10.11 -47.75 -0.71
CA THR A 426 -9.91 -48.26 -2.08
C THR A 426 -10.58 -47.33 -3.07
N TYR A 427 -9.90 -47.01 -4.14
CA TYR A 427 -10.35 -46.16 -5.23
C TYR A 427 -10.38 -46.95 -6.52
N ARG A 428 -11.29 -46.63 -7.42
CA ARG A 428 -11.30 -47.17 -8.79
C ARG A 428 -10.39 -46.34 -9.68
N VAL A 429 -9.61 -46.98 -10.55
CA VAL A 429 -8.64 -46.30 -11.41
C VAL A 429 -8.74 -46.78 -12.86
N ALA A 430 -8.32 -45.91 -13.81
CA ALA A 430 -7.98 -46.38 -15.16
C ALA A 430 -6.47 -46.70 -15.17
N ILE A 431 -6.10 -47.69 -15.96
CA ILE A 431 -4.73 -48.15 -16.13
C ILE A 431 -4.24 -47.96 -17.57
N GLY A 432 -2.98 -48.26 -17.81
CA GLY A 432 -2.39 -48.27 -19.16
C GLY A 432 -3.08 -49.24 -20.10
N GLN A 433 -3.35 -48.80 -21.33
CA GLN A 433 -3.86 -49.67 -22.41
C GLN A 433 -2.76 -50.65 -22.86
N PRO A 434 -3.12 -51.75 -23.55
CA PRO A 434 -2.17 -52.78 -23.95
C PRO A 434 -0.94 -52.26 -24.74
N ALA A 435 -1.12 -51.20 -25.55
CA ALA A 435 -0.03 -50.57 -26.28
C ALA A 435 0.92 -49.74 -25.39
N TYR A 436 0.46 -49.33 -24.22
CA TYR A 436 1.21 -48.53 -23.25
C TYR A 436 0.88 -49.02 -21.81
N PRO A 437 1.33 -50.23 -21.45
CA PRO A 437 0.94 -50.84 -20.18
C PRO A 437 1.50 -50.09 -18.96
N THR A 438 0.74 -50.06 -17.87
CA THR A 438 1.27 -49.67 -16.57
C THR A 438 2.27 -50.70 -16.09
N PRO A 439 3.52 -50.34 -15.77
CA PRO A 439 4.53 -51.30 -15.32
C PRO A 439 4.20 -51.85 -13.93
N THR A 440 4.47 -53.12 -13.73
CA THR A 440 4.35 -53.80 -12.41
C THR A 440 5.64 -53.72 -11.63
N GLY A 441 5.56 -53.74 -10.31
CA GLY A 441 6.73 -53.71 -9.43
C GLY A 441 6.54 -52.89 -8.15
N THR A 442 7.64 -52.63 -7.47
CA THR A 442 7.67 -51.80 -6.24
C THR A 442 8.31 -50.47 -6.57
N PHE A 443 7.59 -49.44 -6.34
CA PHE A 443 7.96 -48.07 -6.61
C PHE A 443 7.73 -47.21 -5.36
N LYS A 444 7.94 -45.87 -5.47
CA LYS A 444 7.63 -44.91 -4.44
C LYS A 444 7.08 -43.63 -5.07
N VAL A 445 6.36 -42.84 -4.31
CA VAL A 445 5.98 -41.47 -4.70
C VAL A 445 7.24 -40.61 -4.71
N VAL A 446 7.50 -39.89 -5.82
CA VAL A 446 8.70 -39.02 -5.97
C VAL A 446 8.35 -37.55 -6.10
N THR A 447 7.17 -37.24 -6.64
CA THR A 447 6.70 -35.83 -6.80
C THR A 447 5.22 -35.72 -6.51
N MET A 448 4.80 -34.53 -6.04
CA MET A 448 3.40 -34.23 -5.80
C MET A 448 3.10 -32.80 -6.22
N GLN A 449 2.10 -32.60 -7.09
CA GLN A 449 1.73 -31.27 -7.60
C GLN A 449 0.22 -31.05 -7.54
N LYS A 450 -0.19 -29.85 -7.10
CA LYS A 450 -1.57 -29.35 -7.19
C LYS A 450 -1.70 -28.49 -8.44
N ASN A 451 -2.76 -28.72 -9.21
CA ASN A 451 -3.00 -28.04 -10.47
C ASN A 451 -1.77 -28.09 -11.39
N PRO A 452 -1.33 -29.31 -11.77
CA PRO A 452 -0.11 -29.49 -12.57
C PRO A 452 -0.30 -28.87 -13.96
N ARG A 453 0.80 -28.39 -14.56
CA ARG A 453 0.90 -28.20 -16.00
C ARG A 453 1.17 -29.55 -16.62
N TRP A 454 0.49 -29.89 -17.71
CA TRP A 454 0.83 -31.08 -18.49
C TRP A 454 1.93 -30.72 -19.47
N ILE A 455 3.04 -31.42 -19.37
CA ILE A 455 4.15 -31.34 -20.32
C ILE A 455 4.13 -32.65 -21.11
N PRO A 456 4.06 -32.61 -22.47
CA PRO A 456 4.08 -33.83 -23.28
C PRO A 456 5.32 -34.65 -22.94
N PRO A 457 5.16 -35.95 -22.65
CA PRO A 457 6.33 -36.83 -22.45
C PRO A 457 7.06 -37.03 -23.78
N ASP A 458 8.35 -37.34 -23.69
CA ASP A 458 9.15 -37.75 -24.85
C ASP A 458 8.71 -39.15 -25.30
N SER A 459 7.64 -39.21 -26.05
CA SER A 459 6.98 -40.45 -26.52
C SER A 459 6.38 -40.22 -27.89
N PRO A 460 6.37 -41.27 -28.76
CA PRO A 460 5.83 -41.16 -30.12
C PRO A 460 4.40 -40.64 -30.17
N TRP A 461 3.54 -40.99 -29.22
CA TRP A 461 2.14 -40.56 -29.18
C TRP A 461 1.95 -39.10 -28.80
N ALA A 462 2.94 -38.49 -28.12
CA ALA A 462 2.91 -37.11 -27.64
C ALA A 462 3.68 -36.15 -28.56
N LYS A 463 4.30 -36.67 -29.62
CA LYS A 463 5.11 -35.87 -30.56
C LYS A 463 4.26 -34.80 -31.24
N GLY A 464 4.72 -33.55 -31.13
CA GLY A 464 4.03 -32.38 -31.70
C GLY A 464 2.92 -31.80 -30.84
N LEU A 465 2.62 -32.39 -29.69
CA LEU A 465 1.71 -31.79 -28.72
C LEU A 465 2.40 -30.66 -27.94
N GLY A 466 1.67 -29.60 -27.65
CA GLY A 466 2.14 -28.49 -26.79
C GLY A 466 1.82 -28.73 -25.32
N GLU A 467 2.45 -27.93 -24.46
CA GLU A 467 2.11 -27.90 -23.04
C GLU A 467 0.68 -27.42 -22.81
N ILE A 468 0.00 -28.03 -21.83
CA ILE A 468 -1.34 -27.62 -21.41
C ILE A 468 -1.31 -27.04 -20.01
N PRO A 469 -1.75 -25.79 -19.83
CA PRO A 469 -1.79 -25.14 -18.52
C PRO A 469 -2.81 -25.82 -17.58
N PRO A 470 -2.75 -25.55 -16.27
CA PRO A 470 -3.75 -26.03 -15.33
C PRO A 470 -5.17 -25.59 -15.72
N GLY A 471 -6.14 -26.48 -15.63
CA GLY A 471 -7.55 -26.18 -15.93
C GLY A 471 -8.32 -27.39 -16.43
N PRO A 472 -9.61 -27.21 -16.82
CA PRO A 472 -10.50 -28.31 -17.24
C PRO A 472 -10.04 -29.08 -18.48
N GLY A 473 -9.21 -28.47 -19.34
CA GLY A 473 -8.61 -29.13 -20.51
C GLY A 473 -7.31 -29.90 -20.23
N ASN A 474 -6.80 -29.85 -18.99
CA ASN A 474 -5.54 -30.50 -18.65
C ASN A 474 -5.76 -31.99 -18.36
N PRO A 475 -5.08 -32.91 -19.10
CA PRO A 475 -5.28 -34.34 -18.95
C PRO A 475 -4.88 -34.90 -17.58
N LEU A 476 -4.06 -34.16 -16.80
CA LEU A 476 -3.67 -34.55 -15.44
C LEU A 476 -4.69 -34.14 -14.37
N GLY A 477 -5.74 -33.42 -14.74
CA GLY A 477 -6.74 -32.93 -13.80
C GLY A 477 -6.14 -31.95 -12.79
N THR A 478 -6.56 -32.08 -11.52
CA THR A 478 -6.21 -31.13 -10.44
C THR A 478 -5.03 -31.58 -9.59
N ARG A 479 -4.59 -32.84 -9.70
CA ARG A 479 -3.50 -33.41 -8.89
C ARG A 479 -2.63 -34.34 -9.73
N TRP A 480 -1.33 -34.27 -9.43
CA TRP A 480 -0.32 -35.20 -9.92
C TRP A 480 0.45 -35.79 -8.75
N ILE A 481 0.53 -37.09 -8.70
CA ILE A 481 1.33 -37.87 -7.76
C ILE A 481 2.28 -38.73 -8.62
N GLY A 482 3.50 -38.21 -8.84
CA GLY A 482 4.51 -38.89 -9.68
C GLY A 482 5.15 -40.05 -8.90
N THR A 483 5.34 -41.15 -9.58
CA THR A 483 5.99 -42.34 -9.01
C THR A 483 7.41 -42.51 -9.54
N SER A 484 8.24 -43.35 -8.89
CA SER A 484 9.56 -43.73 -9.40
C SER A 484 9.49 -44.72 -10.58
N ALA A 485 8.31 -45.20 -10.97
CA ALA A 485 8.13 -45.91 -12.22
C ALA A 485 8.33 -44.92 -13.39
N PRO A 486 9.10 -45.28 -14.44
CA PRO A 486 9.39 -44.40 -15.55
C PRO A 486 8.12 -43.88 -16.23
N ALA A 487 7.97 -42.52 -16.26
CA ALA A 487 6.83 -41.84 -16.90
C ALA A 487 5.44 -42.21 -16.35
N VAL A 488 5.35 -42.75 -15.12
CA VAL A 488 4.07 -43.15 -14.51
C VAL A 488 3.75 -42.30 -13.28
N GLY A 489 2.53 -41.78 -13.29
CA GLY A 489 1.97 -41.06 -12.14
C GLY A 489 0.50 -41.45 -11.92
N ILE A 490 0.01 -41.02 -10.75
CA ILE A 490 -1.38 -41.11 -10.34
C ILE A 490 -1.97 -39.70 -10.46
N HIS A 491 -3.01 -39.49 -11.22
CA HIS A 491 -3.54 -38.16 -11.48
C HIS A 491 -5.05 -38.15 -11.68
N GLY A 492 -5.65 -36.98 -11.61
CA GLY A 492 -7.06 -36.78 -11.90
C GLY A 492 -7.34 -36.82 -13.40
N THR A 493 -8.60 -37.09 -13.76
CA THR A 493 -9.05 -36.96 -15.16
C THR A 493 -10.44 -36.34 -15.23
N TYR A 494 -10.71 -35.57 -16.27
CA TYR A 494 -12.06 -35.13 -16.63
C TYR A 494 -12.77 -36.15 -17.55
N ALA A 495 -12.06 -37.21 -17.99
CA ALA A 495 -12.63 -38.31 -18.75
C ALA A 495 -13.08 -39.43 -17.80
N ASP A 496 -14.09 -39.15 -16.98
CA ASP A 496 -14.61 -40.04 -15.93
C ASP A 496 -15.04 -41.40 -16.46
N TYR A 497 -15.52 -41.46 -17.72
CA TYR A 497 -15.88 -42.70 -18.41
C TYR A 497 -14.70 -43.68 -18.58
N SER A 498 -13.46 -43.21 -18.50
CA SER A 498 -12.26 -44.05 -18.60
C SER A 498 -11.92 -44.81 -17.32
N ILE A 499 -12.48 -44.41 -16.16
CA ILE A 499 -12.20 -45.05 -14.88
C ILE A 499 -12.73 -46.47 -14.85
N GLY A 500 -11.87 -47.41 -14.45
CA GLY A 500 -12.15 -48.86 -14.46
C GLY A 500 -11.90 -49.53 -15.78
N THR A 501 -11.15 -48.90 -16.68
CA THR A 501 -10.74 -49.46 -17.96
C THR A 501 -9.24 -49.28 -18.23
N ALA A 502 -8.73 -50.01 -19.24
CA ALA A 502 -7.36 -49.86 -19.75
C ALA A 502 -7.33 -48.77 -20.85
N ALA A 503 -7.26 -47.49 -20.45
CA ALA A 503 -7.46 -46.37 -21.37
C ALA A 503 -6.35 -45.31 -21.33
N SER A 504 -5.33 -45.46 -20.48
CA SER A 504 -4.24 -44.48 -20.36
C SER A 504 -3.00 -44.87 -21.18
N HIS A 505 -2.02 -44.00 -21.23
CA HIS A 505 -0.69 -44.27 -21.79
C HIS A 505 0.33 -44.66 -20.67
N GLY A 506 -0.12 -45.47 -19.69
CA GLY A 506 0.70 -46.00 -18.61
C GLY A 506 0.39 -45.39 -17.24
N CYS A 507 -0.12 -44.18 -17.16
CA CYS A 507 -0.48 -43.52 -15.90
C CYS A 507 -1.78 -44.10 -15.30
N LEU A 508 -2.00 -43.82 -14.03
CA LEU A 508 -3.18 -44.22 -13.28
C LEU A 508 -4.12 -43.01 -13.16
N ARG A 509 -5.32 -43.10 -13.79
CA ARG A 509 -6.31 -42.03 -13.74
C ARG A 509 -7.31 -42.28 -12.63
N MET A 510 -7.69 -41.23 -11.95
CA MET A 510 -8.70 -41.24 -10.89
C MET A 510 -9.77 -40.15 -11.15
N HIS A 511 -10.95 -40.32 -10.58
CA HIS A 511 -11.89 -39.20 -10.48
C HIS A 511 -11.26 -38.02 -9.76
N ILE A 512 -11.63 -36.79 -10.15
CA ILE A 512 -11.06 -35.56 -9.54
C ILE A 512 -11.22 -35.56 -8.02
N PRO A 513 -12.42 -35.84 -7.44
CA PRO A 513 -12.55 -35.86 -5.96
C PRO A 513 -11.68 -36.93 -5.29
N ASP A 514 -11.55 -38.10 -5.93
CA ASP A 514 -10.78 -39.20 -5.35
C ASP A 514 -9.28 -38.92 -5.35
N VAL A 515 -8.73 -38.35 -6.42
CA VAL A 515 -7.31 -37.96 -6.43
C VAL A 515 -7.01 -36.82 -5.50
N GLU A 516 -7.94 -35.89 -5.32
CA GLU A 516 -7.81 -34.80 -4.34
C GLU A 516 -7.78 -35.33 -2.92
N GLU A 517 -8.65 -36.27 -2.59
CA GLU A 517 -8.67 -36.94 -1.31
C GLU A 517 -7.41 -37.78 -1.07
N LEU A 518 -6.98 -38.56 -2.07
CA LEU A 518 -5.76 -39.37 -2.00
C LEU A 518 -4.54 -38.47 -1.79
N TYR A 519 -4.46 -37.38 -2.54
CA TYR A 519 -3.35 -36.41 -2.47
C TYR A 519 -3.10 -35.86 -1.07
N GLU A 520 -4.14 -35.58 -0.29
CA GLU A 520 -4.01 -35.11 1.08
C GLU A 520 -3.59 -36.23 2.06
N LYS A 521 -3.64 -37.48 1.63
CA LYS A 521 -3.33 -38.67 2.46
C LYS A 521 -1.99 -39.32 2.13
N VAL A 522 -1.37 -38.98 1.02
CA VAL A 522 -0.09 -39.53 0.60
C VAL A 522 1.05 -38.53 0.74
N SER A 523 2.26 -39.00 0.62
CA SER A 523 3.47 -38.17 0.73
C SER A 523 4.57 -38.71 -0.17
N VAL A 524 5.52 -37.85 -0.55
CA VAL A 524 6.73 -38.27 -1.25
C VAL A 524 7.45 -39.32 -0.40
N GLY A 525 8.00 -40.36 -1.04
CA GLY A 525 8.61 -41.51 -0.41
C GLY A 525 7.65 -42.64 0.01
N MET A 526 6.30 -42.41 -0.05
CA MET A 526 5.35 -43.49 0.22
C MET A 526 5.54 -44.64 -0.77
N PRO A 527 5.66 -45.89 -0.28
CA PRO A 527 5.76 -47.05 -1.17
C PRO A 527 4.53 -47.23 -2.06
N VAL A 528 4.76 -47.55 -3.32
CA VAL A 528 3.74 -47.86 -4.32
C VAL A 528 4.05 -49.25 -4.88
N GLU A 529 3.14 -50.19 -4.66
CA GLU A 529 3.21 -51.54 -5.19
C GLU A 529 2.21 -51.69 -6.31
N ILE A 530 2.65 -51.98 -7.54
CA ILE A 530 1.80 -52.21 -8.71
C ILE A 530 1.83 -53.71 -9.02
N LYS A 531 0.66 -54.34 -8.90
CA LYS A 531 0.46 -55.77 -9.14
C LYS A 531 -0.30 -55.99 -10.45
N PRO A 532 -0.07 -57.17 -11.13
CA PRO A 532 -0.82 -57.53 -12.31
C PRO A 532 -2.34 -57.47 -12.12
#